data_16a52f97e0055a305e5216b2c19efb22
#
_entry.id   16a52f97e0055a305e5216b2c19efb22
#
_cell.length_a   1.000
_cell.length_b   1.000
_cell.length_c   1.000
_cell.angle_alpha   90.00
_cell.angle_beta   90.00
_cell.angle_gamma   90.00
#
_symmetry.space_group_name_H-M   'P 1'
#
loop_
_entity.id
_entity.type
_entity.pdbx_description
1 polymer ?
#
loop_
_entity_poly.entity_id
_entity_poly.type
_entity_poly.pdbx_seq_one_letter_code
_entity_poly.pdbx_strand_id
1 'polypeptide(L)'
;MNVGIVTTHIPPAKGYGGVSVTAGVLTKAWKERGHKMVLVASDESISGRLRPEQVRLGEQVEVRLYRCYGFRRWGFGLGAIPEIFKLCLQAPVVYIHGIATWPSTLAAVFCTLLRRPFMVAVHGGLMPEHVDLIRRRKPHKWLFYKWLTFPTLCRALAVHCTSDTEAEGVRNVLGEDVRILLVPNGIDSRDLNVAEYPASAGMKLCFLGHIQQEKGINAFIKTWLKIRNPEDRLVIAGRSVNGAYFKEFQTLVEQAQGAISYSGYLGRGEVMDLLASSHFLVLSSGLEKAGGMRENFGNVVAEAMAAGRPVLVARGLAWDHLESIGAGFVFDRSEASVCEVLRKAQSLEYWEWGRMSWNARQYVEQQLDPVKLGEQVWQVLKSPDQTNLPQPLAEGSSL
;
A
#
# COMPACT_ATOMS: atom_id res chain seq x y z
N MET A 1 21.83 14.02 -10.77
CA MET A 1 20.69 14.10 -11.73
C MET A 1 19.47 14.52 -10.95
N ASN A 2 18.65 15.44 -11.46
CA ASN A 2 17.40 15.82 -10.79
C ASN A 2 16.27 14.97 -11.34
N VAL A 3 15.53 14.25 -10.47
CA VAL A 3 14.35 13.49 -10.86
C VAL A 3 13.09 14.32 -10.54
N GLY A 4 12.18 14.39 -11.50
CA GLY A 4 10.84 14.93 -11.27
C GLY A 4 9.95 13.87 -10.64
N ILE A 5 9.25 14.20 -9.57
CA ILE A 5 8.29 13.31 -8.92
C ILE A 5 6.91 13.95 -9.01
N VAL A 6 5.92 13.20 -9.52
CA VAL A 6 4.53 13.64 -9.54
C VAL A 6 3.68 12.65 -8.77
N THR A 7 2.98 13.14 -7.77
CA THR A 7 2.03 12.36 -6.97
C THR A 7 0.76 13.16 -6.72
N THR A 8 -0.35 12.48 -6.42
CA THR A 8 -1.60 13.18 -6.10
C THR A 8 -1.55 13.80 -4.70
N HIS A 9 -1.07 13.03 -3.72
CA HIS A 9 -0.96 13.45 -2.33
C HIS A 9 0.39 13.04 -1.77
N ILE A 10 0.90 13.80 -0.81
CA ILE A 10 2.18 13.55 -0.14
C ILE A 10 2.03 13.73 1.39
N PRO A 11 2.71 12.97 2.24
CA PRO A 11 2.70 13.25 3.68
C PRO A 11 3.16 14.68 4.00
N PRO A 12 2.53 15.36 4.97
CA PRO A 12 1.61 14.85 5.98
C PRO A 12 0.11 14.91 5.60
N ALA A 13 -0.26 14.82 4.32
CA ALA A 13 -1.65 14.79 3.88
C ALA A 13 -2.42 13.65 4.57
N LYS A 14 -3.45 13.99 5.34
CA LYS A 14 -4.27 13.01 6.05
C LYS A 14 -5.40 12.47 5.16
N GLY A 15 -5.69 11.18 5.26
CA GLY A 15 -6.88 10.54 4.68
C GLY A 15 -6.73 9.97 3.27
N TYR A 16 -5.52 9.92 2.72
CA TYR A 16 -5.26 9.44 1.35
C TYR A 16 -4.52 8.10 1.27
N GLY A 17 -4.31 7.43 2.40
CA GLY A 17 -3.88 6.04 2.47
C GLY A 17 -2.45 5.76 2.03
N GLY A 18 -2.19 4.47 1.74
CA GLY A 18 -0.86 3.93 1.52
C GLY A 18 -0.08 4.55 0.36
N VAL A 19 -0.76 4.91 -0.75
CA VAL A 19 -0.08 5.48 -1.93
C VAL A 19 0.67 6.78 -1.61
N SER A 20 0.09 7.68 -0.81
CA SER A 20 0.78 8.90 -0.40
C SER A 20 1.97 8.62 0.54
N VAL A 21 1.81 7.64 1.43
CA VAL A 21 2.89 7.24 2.36
C VAL A 21 4.07 6.66 1.59
N THR A 22 3.83 5.75 0.65
CA THR A 22 4.89 5.13 -0.15
C THR A 22 5.64 6.14 -1.02
N ALA A 23 4.95 7.16 -1.57
CA ALA A 23 5.61 8.27 -2.26
C ALA A 23 6.59 9.02 -1.34
N GLY A 24 6.18 9.28 -0.09
CA GLY A 24 7.02 9.92 0.91
C GLY A 24 8.24 9.07 1.32
N VAL A 25 8.03 7.78 1.53
CA VAL A 25 9.10 6.83 1.88
C VAL A 25 10.15 6.75 0.76
N LEU A 26 9.71 6.57 -0.49
CA LEU A 26 10.62 6.52 -1.65
C LEU A 26 11.41 7.83 -1.82
N THR A 27 10.73 8.98 -1.69
CA THR A 27 11.38 10.28 -1.78
C THR A 27 12.46 10.47 -0.70
N LYS A 28 12.17 10.03 0.54
CA LYS A 28 13.16 10.05 1.63
C LYS A 28 14.34 9.13 1.35
N ALA A 29 14.09 7.92 0.85
CA ALA A 29 15.12 6.95 0.51
C ALA A 29 16.09 7.51 -0.55
N TRP A 30 15.57 8.13 -1.59
CA TRP A 30 16.39 8.78 -2.61
C TRP A 30 17.18 9.99 -2.06
N LYS A 31 16.56 10.76 -1.18
CA LYS A 31 17.26 11.86 -0.49
C LYS A 31 18.46 11.34 0.33
N GLU A 32 18.30 10.23 1.06
CA GLU A 32 19.39 9.64 1.86
C GLU A 32 20.58 9.22 0.99
N ARG A 33 20.35 8.91 -0.27
CA ARG A 33 21.40 8.66 -1.28
C ARG A 33 21.96 9.94 -1.93
N GLY A 34 21.56 11.11 -1.46
CA GLY A 34 22.05 12.40 -1.97
C GLY A 34 21.41 12.84 -3.29
N HIS A 35 20.31 12.20 -3.73
CA HIS A 35 19.64 12.57 -4.97
C HIS A 35 18.85 13.86 -4.82
N LYS A 36 18.92 14.74 -5.83
CA LYS A 36 18.11 15.97 -5.89
C LYS A 36 16.82 15.71 -6.64
N MET A 37 15.72 16.23 -6.13
CA MET A 37 14.39 15.98 -6.68
C MET A 37 13.54 17.25 -6.71
N VAL A 38 12.62 17.29 -7.67
CA VAL A 38 11.51 18.26 -7.68
C VAL A 38 10.22 17.46 -7.57
N LEU A 39 9.42 17.71 -6.54
CA LEU A 39 8.17 17.00 -6.27
C LEU A 39 6.99 17.94 -6.49
N VAL A 40 6.04 17.52 -7.33
CA VAL A 40 4.76 18.21 -7.54
C VAL A 40 3.62 17.36 -6.97
N ALA A 41 2.81 17.96 -6.10
CA ALA A 41 1.64 17.32 -5.51
C ALA A 41 0.50 18.32 -5.26
N SER A 42 -0.71 17.84 -4.95
CA SER A 42 -1.80 18.68 -4.50
C SER A 42 -1.58 19.17 -3.06
N ASP A 43 -2.13 20.32 -2.74
CA ASP A 43 -2.17 20.87 -1.38
C ASP A 43 -3.26 20.25 -0.49
N GLU A 44 -3.93 19.19 -0.99
CA GLU A 44 -5.12 18.64 -0.36
C GLU A 44 -4.80 17.75 0.85
N SER A 45 -5.51 17.99 1.94
CA SER A 45 -5.53 17.15 3.13
C SER A 45 -6.91 17.25 3.80
N ILE A 46 -7.39 16.17 4.41
CA ILE A 46 -8.69 16.19 5.15
C ILE A 46 -8.66 17.17 6.32
N SER A 47 -7.50 17.40 6.92
CA SER A 47 -7.33 18.36 8.03
C SER A 47 -7.12 19.81 7.59
N GLY A 48 -7.30 20.11 6.32
CA GLY A 48 -7.04 21.43 5.73
C GLY A 48 -5.99 21.37 4.64
N ARG A 49 -5.58 22.54 4.11
CA ARG A 49 -4.59 22.61 3.03
C ARG A 49 -3.17 22.52 3.56
N LEU A 50 -2.32 21.81 2.83
CA LEU A 50 -0.90 21.74 3.10
C LEU A 50 -0.19 23.01 2.59
N ARG A 51 0.85 23.40 3.32
CA ARG A 51 1.85 24.38 2.87
C ARG A 51 3.16 23.65 2.59
N PRO A 52 3.99 24.12 1.64
CA PRO A 52 5.27 23.46 1.30
C PRO A 52 6.16 23.20 2.52
N GLU A 53 6.19 24.13 3.50
CA GLU A 53 7.01 24.02 4.71
C GLU A 53 6.58 22.87 5.64
N GLN A 54 5.33 22.40 5.50
CA GLN A 54 4.80 21.27 6.26
C GLN A 54 5.25 19.91 5.66
N VAL A 55 5.65 19.91 4.37
CA VAL A 55 6.15 18.74 3.67
C VAL A 55 7.66 18.62 3.91
N ARG A 56 8.03 18.08 5.08
CA ARG A 56 9.41 18.01 5.55
C ARG A 56 10.19 16.88 4.86
N LEU A 57 10.59 17.08 3.60
CA LEU A 57 11.43 16.14 2.87
C LEU A 57 12.93 16.56 2.84
N GLY A 58 13.27 17.76 3.32
CA GLY A 58 14.63 18.31 3.41
C GLY A 58 15.07 19.08 2.16
N GLU A 59 16.22 19.77 2.25
CA GLU A 59 16.71 20.74 1.26
C GLU A 59 16.97 20.18 -0.15
N GLN A 60 17.16 18.88 -0.28
CA GLN A 60 17.40 18.23 -1.57
C GLN A 60 16.12 17.98 -2.39
N VAL A 61 14.95 18.26 -1.80
CA VAL A 61 13.65 18.06 -2.42
C VAL A 61 12.92 19.40 -2.53
N GLU A 62 12.88 19.96 -3.72
CA GLU A 62 12.04 21.12 -4.01
C GLU A 62 10.57 20.68 -4.08
N VAL A 63 9.74 21.12 -3.14
CA VAL A 63 8.32 20.76 -3.08
C VAL A 63 7.48 21.88 -3.69
N ARG A 64 6.69 21.54 -4.70
CA ARG A 64 5.72 22.44 -5.35
C ARG A 64 4.32 21.90 -5.12
N LEU A 65 3.50 22.62 -4.38
CA LEU A 65 2.11 22.26 -4.15
C LEU A 65 1.19 23.13 -5.02
N TYR A 66 0.26 22.48 -5.72
CA TYR A 66 -0.78 23.18 -6.45
C TYR A 66 -2.11 23.09 -5.71
N ARG A 67 -2.97 24.10 -5.92
CA ARG A 67 -4.29 24.19 -5.31
C ARG A 67 -5.25 23.14 -5.89
N CYS A 68 -5.80 22.26 -5.02
CA CYS A 68 -6.83 21.31 -5.39
C CYS A 68 -8.23 21.93 -5.25
N TYR A 69 -9.13 21.68 -6.22
CA TYR A 69 -10.52 22.14 -6.21
C TYR A 69 -11.44 20.94 -6.48
N GLY A 70 -12.39 20.62 -5.63
CA GLY A 70 -13.31 19.52 -5.88
C GLY A 70 -12.60 18.19 -6.22
N PHE A 71 -13.31 17.12 -6.46
CA PHE A 71 -12.72 15.81 -6.81
C PHE A 71 -11.42 15.49 -6.06
N ARG A 72 -11.40 15.74 -4.76
CA ARG A 72 -10.20 15.74 -3.90
C ARG A 72 -9.33 14.50 -4.08
N ARG A 73 -9.94 13.30 -4.18
CA ARG A 73 -9.22 12.04 -4.40
C ARG A 73 -8.57 11.97 -5.79
N TRP A 74 -9.11 12.68 -6.77
CA TRP A 74 -8.55 12.76 -8.11
C TRP A 74 -7.47 13.84 -8.22
N GLY A 75 -7.43 14.76 -7.24
CA GLY A 75 -6.42 15.82 -7.16
C GLY A 75 -6.62 16.89 -8.22
N PHE A 76 -7.88 17.24 -8.59
CA PHE A 76 -8.15 18.22 -9.63
C PHE A 76 -7.74 19.63 -9.21
N GLY A 77 -6.98 20.29 -10.06
CA GLY A 77 -6.58 21.68 -9.89
C GLY A 77 -5.88 22.22 -11.13
N LEU A 78 -6.28 23.40 -11.60
CA LEU A 78 -5.71 24.02 -12.80
C LEU A 78 -4.25 24.40 -12.63
N GLY A 79 -3.83 24.74 -11.39
CA GLY A 79 -2.44 25.03 -11.05
C GLY A 79 -1.49 23.84 -11.27
N ALA A 80 -2.01 22.59 -11.35
CA ALA A 80 -1.21 21.42 -11.71
C ALA A 80 -0.61 21.53 -13.13
N ILE A 81 -1.33 22.19 -14.06
CA ILE A 81 -0.92 22.28 -15.47
C ILE A 81 0.45 22.95 -15.60
N PRO A 82 0.65 24.23 -15.19
CA PRO A 82 1.94 24.89 -15.32
C PRO A 82 3.04 24.25 -14.49
N GLU A 83 2.73 23.78 -13.26
CA GLU A 83 3.74 23.19 -12.39
C GLU A 83 4.28 21.85 -12.93
N ILE A 84 3.41 20.97 -13.43
CA ILE A 84 3.82 19.70 -14.02
C ILE A 84 4.49 19.90 -15.37
N PHE A 85 3.99 20.83 -16.19
CA PHE A 85 4.63 21.17 -17.46
C PHE A 85 6.06 21.69 -17.25
N LYS A 86 6.25 22.63 -16.32
CA LYS A 86 7.56 23.14 -15.93
C LYS A 86 8.48 22.03 -15.42
N LEU A 87 7.94 21.13 -14.57
CA LEU A 87 8.70 19.97 -14.09
C LEU A 87 9.15 19.09 -15.26
N CYS A 88 8.27 18.74 -16.20
CA CYS A 88 8.60 17.91 -17.36
C CYS A 88 9.61 18.58 -18.31
N LEU A 89 9.67 19.91 -18.38
CA LEU A 89 10.71 20.62 -19.12
C LEU A 89 12.07 20.58 -18.43
N GLN A 90 12.10 20.67 -17.09
CA GLN A 90 13.32 20.82 -16.31
C GLN A 90 13.95 19.47 -15.91
N ALA A 91 13.12 18.46 -15.60
CA ALA A 91 13.60 17.16 -15.15
C ALA A 91 14.03 16.29 -16.35
N PRO A 92 15.22 15.68 -16.31
CA PRO A 92 15.67 14.75 -17.36
C PRO A 92 14.84 13.45 -17.38
N VAL A 93 14.25 13.06 -16.25
CA VAL A 93 13.37 11.90 -16.11
C VAL A 93 12.31 12.19 -15.05
N VAL A 94 11.11 11.62 -15.22
CA VAL A 94 9.98 11.82 -14.30
C VAL A 94 9.49 10.49 -13.75
N TYR A 95 9.32 10.42 -12.43
CA TYR A 95 8.66 9.32 -11.74
C TYR A 95 7.24 9.73 -11.37
N ILE A 96 6.25 9.02 -11.90
CA ILE A 96 4.83 9.29 -11.70
C ILE A 96 4.28 8.26 -10.71
N HIS A 97 3.78 8.73 -9.56
CA HIS A 97 3.30 7.89 -8.49
C HIS A 97 1.78 7.82 -8.48
N GLY A 98 1.23 6.72 -8.98
CA GLY A 98 -0.19 6.47 -9.20
C GLY A 98 -0.64 6.71 -10.64
N ILE A 99 -1.81 6.19 -10.98
CA ILE A 99 -2.43 6.32 -12.31
C ILE A 99 -3.84 6.89 -12.24
N ALA A 100 -4.33 7.37 -13.39
CA ALA A 100 -5.70 7.82 -13.58
C ALA A 100 -6.17 8.89 -12.57
N THR A 101 -5.24 9.64 -12.01
CA THR A 101 -5.49 10.89 -11.26
C THR A 101 -5.15 12.08 -12.13
N TRP A 102 -5.59 13.26 -11.74
CA TRP A 102 -5.35 14.49 -12.51
C TRP A 102 -3.84 14.74 -12.73
N PRO A 103 -2.99 14.80 -11.67
CA PRO A 103 -1.59 15.08 -11.85
C PRO A 103 -0.84 13.95 -12.57
N SER A 104 -1.16 12.68 -12.30
CA SER A 104 -0.49 11.57 -12.98
C SER A 104 -0.80 11.53 -14.48
N THR A 105 -2.04 11.88 -14.85
CA THR A 105 -2.44 11.96 -16.25
C THR A 105 -1.74 13.10 -16.97
N LEU A 106 -1.71 14.29 -16.37
CA LEU A 106 -0.99 15.45 -16.95
C LEU A 106 0.49 15.13 -17.14
N ALA A 107 1.12 14.54 -16.12
CA ALA A 107 2.54 14.19 -16.19
C ALA A 107 2.83 13.19 -17.32
N ALA A 108 2.04 12.11 -17.42
CA ALA A 108 2.20 11.11 -18.47
C ALA A 108 1.99 11.70 -19.88
N VAL A 109 0.98 12.57 -20.04
CA VAL A 109 0.73 13.27 -21.31
C VAL A 109 1.86 14.24 -21.66
N PHE A 110 2.30 15.09 -20.73
CA PHE A 110 3.36 16.04 -20.97
C PHE A 110 4.71 15.36 -21.24
N CYS A 111 5.04 14.31 -20.48
CA CYS A 111 6.24 13.52 -20.75
C CYS A 111 6.19 12.90 -22.17
N THR A 112 5.04 12.37 -22.56
CA THR A 112 4.84 11.81 -23.90
C THR A 112 5.03 12.88 -25.01
N LEU A 113 4.39 14.04 -24.87
CA LEU A 113 4.47 15.13 -25.83
C LEU A 113 5.87 15.73 -25.94
N LEU A 114 6.55 15.89 -24.81
CA LEU A 114 7.91 16.42 -24.71
C LEU A 114 8.99 15.38 -24.94
N ARG A 115 8.61 14.12 -25.21
CA ARG A 115 9.53 12.97 -25.33
C ARG A 115 10.47 12.83 -24.12
N ARG A 116 9.95 13.12 -22.93
CA ARG A 116 10.69 12.94 -21.68
C ARG A 116 10.55 11.50 -21.18
N PRO A 117 11.66 10.85 -20.86
CA PRO A 117 11.62 9.54 -20.21
C PRO A 117 10.83 9.61 -18.88
N PHE A 118 9.98 8.64 -18.64
CA PHE A 118 9.22 8.58 -17.40
C PHE A 118 8.89 7.13 -16.99
N MET A 119 8.73 6.91 -15.72
CA MET A 119 8.28 5.65 -15.13
C MET A 119 6.99 5.88 -14.34
N VAL A 120 6.11 4.90 -14.28
CA VAL A 120 4.82 5.00 -13.60
C VAL A 120 4.66 3.86 -12.60
N ALA A 121 4.40 4.18 -11.33
CA ALA A 121 3.97 3.21 -10.32
C ALA A 121 2.45 3.14 -10.29
N VAL A 122 1.88 1.95 -10.50
CA VAL A 122 0.43 1.80 -10.73
C VAL A 122 -0.40 1.58 -9.46
N HIS A 123 0.22 1.13 -8.36
CA HIS A 123 -0.38 1.01 -7.01
C HIS A 123 -1.79 0.41 -6.96
N GLY A 124 -1.95 -0.78 -7.54
CA GLY A 124 -3.23 -1.51 -7.58
C GLY A 124 -4.21 -1.00 -8.64
N GLY A 125 -3.88 0.06 -9.36
CA GLY A 125 -4.77 0.66 -10.36
C GLY A 125 -5.04 -0.22 -11.58
N LEU A 126 -4.20 -1.23 -11.83
CA LEU A 126 -4.34 -2.21 -12.91
C LEU A 126 -4.47 -3.65 -12.40
N MET A 127 -4.78 -3.86 -11.12
CA MET A 127 -5.16 -5.18 -10.63
C MET A 127 -6.33 -5.75 -11.47
N PRO A 128 -6.32 -7.05 -11.82
CA PRO A 128 -7.32 -7.64 -12.71
C PRO A 128 -8.76 -7.36 -12.28
N GLU A 129 -9.06 -7.51 -10.99
CA GLU A 129 -10.39 -7.27 -10.45
C GLU A 129 -10.80 -5.79 -10.51
N HIS A 130 -9.83 -4.88 -10.35
CA HIS A 130 -10.08 -3.44 -10.44
C HIS A 130 -10.41 -3.03 -11.88
N VAL A 131 -9.67 -3.55 -12.83
CA VAL A 131 -9.90 -3.31 -14.27
C VAL A 131 -11.26 -3.85 -14.68
N ASP A 132 -11.60 -5.07 -14.27
CA ASP A 132 -12.91 -5.68 -14.53
C ASP A 132 -14.07 -4.87 -13.94
N LEU A 133 -13.91 -4.38 -12.71
CA LEU A 133 -14.91 -3.53 -12.05
C LEU A 133 -15.12 -2.23 -12.83
N ILE A 134 -14.03 -1.58 -13.25
CA ILE A 134 -14.10 -0.34 -14.05
C ILE A 134 -14.79 -0.63 -15.38
N ARG A 135 -14.38 -1.68 -16.09
CA ARG A 135 -14.96 -2.06 -17.38
C ARG A 135 -16.46 -2.29 -17.31
N ARG A 136 -16.94 -3.01 -16.27
CA ARG A 136 -18.35 -3.38 -16.12
C ARG A 136 -19.23 -2.27 -15.54
N ARG A 137 -18.72 -1.48 -14.57
CA ARG A 137 -19.55 -0.55 -13.78
C ARG A 137 -19.27 0.92 -14.03
N LYS A 138 -18.17 1.26 -14.72
CA LYS A 138 -17.75 2.66 -14.92
C LYS A 138 -17.26 2.90 -16.37
N PRO A 139 -18.15 2.84 -17.38
CA PRO A 139 -17.76 2.89 -18.79
C PRO A 139 -17.01 4.18 -19.16
N HIS A 140 -17.38 5.32 -18.57
CA HIS A 140 -16.66 6.59 -18.76
C HIS A 140 -15.21 6.51 -18.26
N LYS A 141 -14.98 5.86 -17.12
CA LYS A 141 -13.63 5.65 -16.58
C LYS A 141 -12.86 4.64 -17.45
N TRP A 142 -13.54 3.61 -17.98
CA TRP A 142 -12.95 2.66 -18.90
C TRP A 142 -12.48 3.32 -20.20
N LEU A 143 -13.28 4.21 -20.79
CA LEU A 143 -12.88 5.01 -21.95
C LEU A 143 -11.64 5.87 -21.66
N PHE A 144 -11.61 6.51 -20.50
CA PHE A 144 -10.44 7.28 -20.06
C PHE A 144 -9.17 6.39 -19.95
N TYR A 145 -9.30 5.19 -19.40
CA TYR A 145 -8.19 4.23 -19.34
C TYR A 145 -7.74 3.84 -20.74
N LYS A 146 -8.67 3.45 -21.61
CA LYS A 146 -8.38 2.96 -22.95
C LYS A 146 -7.73 4.01 -23.85
N TRP A 147 -8.22 5.24 -23.79
CA TRP A 147 -7.78 6.27 -24.73
C TRP A 147 -6.64 7.15 -24.20
N LEU A 148 -6.43 7.18 -22.91
CA LEU A 148 -5.40 8.08 -22.34
C LEU A 148 -4.41 7.33 -21.44
N THR A 149 -4.86 6.55 -20.46
CA THR A 149 -3.96 5.90 -19.51
C THR A 149 -3.12 4.82 -20.20
N PHE A 150 -3.72 3.88 -20.91
CA PHE A 150 -2.97 2.76 -21.51
C PHE A 150 -1.96 3.22 -22.58
N PRO A 151 -2.32 4.08 -23.54
CA PRO A 151 -1.33 4.57 -24.52
C PRO A 151 -0.15 5.31 -23.90
N THR A 152 -0.35 6.01 -22.78
CA THR A 152 0.75 6.67 -22.08
C THR A 152 1.63 5.67 -21.31
N LEU A 153 1.03 4.66 -20.67
CA LEU A 153 1.78 3.62 -19.96
C LEU A 153 2.67 2.78 -20.90
N CYS A 154 2.19 2.47 -22.12
CA CYS A 154 3.00 1.80 -23.14
C CYS A 154 4.25 2.60 -23.60
N ARG A 155 4.31 3.89 -23.29
CA ARG A 155 5.46 4.76 -23.58
C ARG A 155 6.36 5.01 -22.36
N ALA A 156 6.00 4.49 -21.20
CA ALA A 156 6.84 4.58 -20.02
C ALA A 156 8.12 3.74 -20.17
N LEU A 157 9.21 4.17 -19.56
CA LEU A 157 10.45 3.39 -19.45
C LEU A 157 10.21 2.03 -18.85
N ALA A 158 9.38 2.01 -17.83
CA ALA A 158 8.85 0.82 -17.18
C ALA A 158 7.58 1.17 -16.40
N VAL A 159 6.73 0.17 -16.17
CA VAL A 159 5.63 0.22 -15.23
C VAL A 159 6.10 -0.41 -13.93
N HIS A 160 6.15 0.38 -12.85
CA HIS A 160 6.54 -0.10 -11.53
C HIS A 160 5.36 -0.78 -10.87
N CYS A 161 5.48 -2.06 -10.60
CA CYS A 161 4.53 -2.92 -9.90
C CYS A 161 5.10 -3.32 -8.53
N THR A 162 4.24 -3.46 -7.54
CA THR A 162 4.62 -3.78 -6.16
C THR A 162 4.33 -5.23 -5.77
N SER A 163 3.66 -5.98 -6.65
CA SER A 163 3.35 -7.41 -6.50
C SER A 163 3.23 -8.10 -7.86
N ASP A 164 3.40 -9.43 -7.86
CA ASP A 164 3.25 -10.25 -9.07
C ASP A 164 1.83 -10.17 -9.65
N THR A 165 0.81 -10.17 -8.79
CA THR A 165 -0.58 -10.00 -9.22
C THR A 165 -0.82 -8.66 -9.92
N GLU A 166 -0.17 -7.61 -9.46
CA GLU A 166 -0.22 -6.30 -10.13
C GLU A 166 0.50 -6.34 -11.48
N ALA A 167 1.64 -7.00 -11.55
CA ALA A 167 2.40 -7.19 -12.79
C ALA A 167 1.60 -8.00 -13.84
N GLU A 168 0.93 -9.06 -13.39
CA GLU A 168 0.00 -9.83 -14.22
C GLU A 168 -1.15 -8.95 -14.75
N GLY A 169 -1.78 -8.16 -13.88
CA GLY A 169 -2.82 -7.21 -14.28
C GLY A 169 -2.35 -6.20 -15.32
N VAL A 170 -1.11 -5.73 -15.21
CA VAL A 170 -0.49 -4.84 -16.19
C VAL A 170 -0.31 -5.55 -17.54
N ARG A 171 0.23 -6.77 -17.56
CA ARG A 171 0.39 -7.57 -18.81
C ARG A 171 -0.95 -7.85 -19.47
N ASN A 172 -1.96 -8.23 -18.70
CA ASN A 172 -3.31 -8.51 -19.20
C ASN A 172 -3.96 -7.33 -19.93
N VAL A 173 -3.56 -6.11 -19.61
CA VAL A 173 -4.16 -4.89 -20.18
C VAL A 173 -3.28 -4.24 -21.23
N LEU A 174 -1.97 -4.24 -21.04
CA LEU A 174 -1.00 -3.53 -21.90
C LEU A 174 -0.26 -4.46 -22.85
N GLY A 175 -0.35 -5.78 -22.66
CA GLY A 175 0.38 -6.80 -23.43
C GLY A 175 1.69 -7.23 -22.76
N GLU A 176 2.26 -8.32 -23.28
CA GLU A 176 3.49 -8.93 -22.73
C GLU A 176 4.75 -8.09 -22.99
N ASP A 177 4.75 -7.25 -24.01
CA ASP A 177 5.90 -6.41 -24.39
C ASP A 177 6.11 -5.23 -23.44
N VAL A 178 5.18 -4.98 -22.51
CA VAL A 178 5.31 -3.89 -21.55
C VAL A 178 6.46 -4.18 -20.57
N ARG A 179 7.35 -3.22 -20.44
CA ARG A 179 8.48 -3.31 -19.50
C ARG A 179 7.98 -3.11 -18.08
N ILE A 180 8.09 -4.14 -17.25
CA ILE A 180 7.67 -4.10 -15.84
C ILE A 180 8.90 -4.08 -14.93
N LEU A 181 8.89 -3.19 -13.95
CA LEU A 181 9.81 -3.20 -12.82
C LEU A 181 9.04 -3.69 -11.59
N LEU A 182 9.36 -4.88 -11.11
CA LEU A 182 8.75 -5.45 -9.90
C LEU A 182 9.61 -5.12 -8.69
N VAL A 183 9.17 -4.14 -7.90
CA VAL A 183 9.82 -3.72 -6.66
C VAL A 183 8.75 -3.46 -5.61
N PRO A 184 8.76 -4.16 -4.46
CA PRO A 184 7.78 -3.95 -3.40
C PRO A 184 7.89 -2.56 -2.76
N ASN A 185 6.88 -2.18 -1.99
CA ASN A 185 6.94 -0.95 -1.22
C ASN A 185 7.93 -1.08 -0.06
N GLY A 186 8.87 -0.15 0.04
CA GLY A 186 9.77 -0.06 1.18
C GLY A 186 9.07 0.45 2.45
N ILE A 187 9.52 -0.04 3.60
CA ILE A 187 9.04 0.37 4.92
C ILE A 187 10.20 0.88 5.75
N ASP A 188 10.11 2.13 6.20
CA ASP A 188 11.09 2.68 7.13
C ASP A 188 10.84 2.12 8.53
N SER A 189 11.61 1.11 8.88
CA SER A 189 11.53 0.40 10.17
C SER A 189 12.47 0.95 11.24
N ARG A 190 13.37 1.86 10.89
CA ARG A 190 14.46 2.35 11.79
C ARG A 190 13.94 3.08 13.02
N ASP A 191 12.84 3.81 12.88
CA ASP A 191 12.21 4.55 13.99
C ASP A 191 11.14 3.70 14.72
N LEU A 192 10.98 2.42 14.36
CA LEU A 192 10.01 1.53 14.96
C LEU A 192 10.69 0.58 15.95
N ASN A 193 10.36 0.72 17.21
CA ASN A 193 10.77 -0.25 18.22
C ASN A 193 10.05 -1.58 17.97
N VAL A 194 10.78 -2.68 18.10
CA VAL A 194 10.16 -4.01 18.16
C VAL A 194 9.42 -4.10 19.48
N ALA A 195 8.12 -4.22 19.41
CA ALA A 195 7.31 -4.28 20.60
C ALA A 195 7.42 -5.67 21.24
N GLU A 196 7.43 -5.71 22.57
CA GLU A 196 7.46 -6.93 23.37
C GLU A 196 6.19 -7.78 23.18
N TYR A 197 6.23 -9.01 23.67
CA TYR A 197 5.03 -9.86 23.73
C TYR A 197 3.94 -9.14 24.52
N PRO A 198 2.70 -9.04 23.97
CA PRO A 198 1.64 -8.32 24.65
C PRO A 198 1.23 -9.00 25.96
N ALA A 199 1.29 -8.25 27.06
CA ALA A 199 0.81 -8.72 28.37
C ALA A 199 -0.72 -8.71 28.39
N SER A 200 -1.36 -9.80 27.97
CA SER A 200 -2.82 -9.98 28.05
C SER A 200 -3.17 -11.41 28.40
N ALA A 201 -4.32 -11.61 29.07
CA ALA A 201 -4.79 -12.93 29.47
C ALA A 201 -5.20 -13.82 28.27
N GLY A 202 -5.53 -13.23 27.13
CA GLY A 202 -5.91 -13.93 25.90
C GLY A 202 -5.25 -13.32 24.66
N MET A 203 -5.46 -13.96 23.53
CA MET A 203 -4.94 -13.50 22.25
C MET A 203 -5.60 -12.17 21.83
N LYS A 204 -4.79 -11.17 21.58
CA LYS A 204 -5.26 -9.88 21.06
C LYS A 204 -4.91 -9.74 19.58
N LEU A 205 -5.92 -9.63 18.76
CA LEU A 205 -5.83 -9.38 17.33
C LEU A 205 -6.08 -7.91 17.02
N CYS A 206 -5.48 -7.39 15.98
CA CYS A 206 -5.84 -6.10 15.43
C CYS A 206 -6.12 -6.18 13.91
N PHE A 207 -7.01 -5.31 13.45
CA PHE A 207 -7.29 -5.09 12.04
C PHE A 207 -7.13 -3.60 11.73
N LEU A 208 -6.38 -3.30 10.67
CA LEU A 208 -6.12 -1.94 10.20
C LEU A 208 -6.57 -1.81 8.73
N GLY A 209 -7.62 -1.03 8.49
CA GLY A 209 -8.12 -0.83 7.13
C GLY A 209 -9.53 -0.24 7.06
N HIS A 210 -9.96 0.11 5.86
CA HIS A 210 -11.33 0.55 5.66
C HIS A 210 -12.33 -0.55 5.97
N ILE A 211 -13.43 -0.20 6.63
CA ILE A 211 -14.54 -1.13 6.88
C ILE A 211 -15.38 -1.18 5.61
N GLN A 212 -15.04 -2.14 4.76
CA GLN A 212 -15.68 -2.34 3.46
C GLN A 212 -15.58 -3.81 3.05
N GLN A 213 -16.48 -4.24 2.16
CA GLN A 213 -16.66 -5.63 1.80
C GLN A 213 -15.39 -6.29 1.25
N GLU A 214 -14.60 -5.55 0.46
CA GLU A 214 -13.36 -6.04 -0.13
C GLU A 214 -12.31 -6.42 0.92
N LYS A 215 -12.41 -5.85 2.12
CA LYS A 215 -11.52 -6.15 3.25
C LYS A 215 -11.95 -7.38 4.06
N GLY A 216 -13.17 -7.89 3.86
CA GLY A 216 -13.64 -9.16 4.40
C GLY A 216 -13.72 -9.24 5.92
N ILE A 217 -13.75 -8.11 6.64
CA ILE A 217 -13.67 -8.12 8.10
C ILE A 217 -14.93 -8.71 8.75
N ASN A 218 -16.13 -8.50 8.17
CA ASN A 218 -17.35 -9.06 8.74
C ASN A 218 -17.34 -10.60 8.71
N ALA A 219 -16.89 -11.20 7.61
CA ALA A 219 -16.75 -12.65 7.52
C ALA A 219 -15.72 -13.19 8.53
N PHE A 220 -14.58 -12.49 8.68
CA PHE A 220 -13.59 -12.84 9.68
C PHE A 220 -14.17 -12.78 11.11
N ILE A 221 -14.88 -11.70 11.47
CA ILE A 221 -15.53 -11.54 12.78
C ILE A 221 -16.50 -12.71 13.04
N LYS A 222 -17.37 -13.05 12.09
CA LYS A 222 -18.34 -14.15 12.24
C LYS A 222 -17.67 -15.47 12.59
N THR A 223 -16.55 -15.77 11.95
CA THR A 223 -15.77 -16.98 12.22
C THR A 223 -15.05 -16.88 13.56
N TRP A 224 -14.39 -15.77 13.84
CA TRP A 224 -13.66 -15.55 15.09
C TRP A 224 -14.57 -15.65 16.33
N LEU A 225 -15.77 -15.10 16.29
CA LEU A 225 -16.75 -15.16 17.37
C LEU A 225 -17.13 -16.60 17.74
N LYS A 226 -17.07 -17.55 16.81
CA LYS A 226 -17.41 -18.97 17.06
C LYS A 226 -16.35 -19.73 17.86
N ILE A 227 -15.08 -19.29 17.79
CA ILE A 227 -13.94 -20.06 18.31
C ILE A 227 -13.05 -19.29 19.27
N ARG A 228 -13.32 -18.00 19.48
CA ARG A 228 -12.53 -17.19 20.42
C ARG A 228 -12.63 -17.73 21.85
N ASN A 229 -11.55 -17.61 22.60
CA ASN A 229 -11.60 -17.78 24.05
C ASN A 229 -12.26 -16.56 24.72
N PRO A 230 -12.79 -16.67 25.94
CA PRO A 230 -13.43 -15.55 26.65
C PRO A 230 -12.55 -14.30 26.78
N GLU A 231 -11.24 -14.51 26.95
CA GLU A 231 -10.26 -13.45 27.13
C GLU A 231 -9.72 -12.86 25.82
N ASP A 232 -10.00 -13.49 24.67
CA ASP A 232 -9.54 -12.99 23.38
C ASP A 232 -10.19 -11.65 23.02
N ARG A 233 -9.44 -10.78 22.40
CA ARG A 233 -9.87 -9.44 21.99
C ARG A 233 -9.52 -9.17 20.53
N LEU A 234 -10.39 -8.43 19.86
CA LEU A 234 -10.16 -7.94 18.49
C LEU A 234 -10.35 -6.42 18.45
N VAL A 235 -9.31 -5.70 18.10
CA VAL A 235 -9.37 -4.24 17.95
C VAL A 235 -9.37 -3.90 16.48
N ILE A 236 -10.36 -3.14 16.04
CA ILE A 236 -10.56 -2.78 14.64
C ILE A 236 -10.42 -1.28 14.48
N ALA A 237 -9.53 -0.86 13.58
CA ALA A 237 -9.32 0.55 13.28
C ALA A 237 -9.39 0.82 11.77
N GLY A 238 -10.06 1.91 11.43
CA GLY A 238 -10.23 2.39 10.06
C GLY A 238 -11.54 3.12 9.83
N ARG A 239 -11.70 3.67 8.63
CA ARG A 239 -12.91 4.40 8.26
C ARG A 239 -13.93 3.49 7.61
N SER A 240 -15.21 3.78 7.83
CA SER A 240 -16.29 3.21 7.04
C SER A 240 -16.37 3.85 5.65
N VAL A 241 -16.58 3.01 4.64
CA VAL A 241 -16.76 3.45 3.24
C VAL A 241 -18.15 3.09 2.71
N ASN A 242 -18.79 2.04 3.25
CA ASN A 242 -20.09 1.55 2.80
C ASN A 242 -21.08 1.47 3.96
N GLY A 243 -22.18 2.23 3.88
CA GLY A 243 -23.16 2.33 4.95
C GLY A 243 -23.86 1.00 5.30
N ALA A 244 -24.22 0.17 4.33
CA ALA A 244 -24.89 -1.13 4.58
C ALA A 244 -23.93 -2.13 5.22
N TYR A 245 -22.72 -2.25 4.68
CA TYR A 245 -21.68 -3.12 5.22
C TYR A 245 -21.24 -2.69 6.62
N PHE A 246 -21.19 -1.39 6.87
CA PHE A 246 -20.86 -0.85 8.19
C PHE A 246 -21.96 -1.08 9.20
N LYS A 247 -23.23 -1.07 8.82
CA LYS A 247 -24.34 -1.42 9.74
C LYS A 247 -24.23 -2.88 10.19
N GLU A 248 -23.95 -3.80 9.27
CA GLU A 248 -23.71 -5.20 9.62
C GLU A 248 -22.50 -5.34 10.56
N PHE A 249 -21.42 -4.61 10.27
CA PHE A 249 -20.23 -4.54 11.15
C PHE A 249 -20.60 -4.08 12.57
N GLN A 250 -21.39 -3.02 12.72
CA GLN A 250 -21.83 -2.52 14.01
C GLN A 250 -22.63 -3.57 14.80
N THR A 251 -23.55 -4.28 14.12
CA THR A 251 -24.30 -5.38 14.74
C THR A 251 -23.36 -6.49 15.25
N LEU A 252 -22.34 -6.86 14.47
CA LEU A 252 -21.35 -7.86 14.90
C LEU A 252 -20.52 -7.39 16.11
N VAL A 253 -20.16 -6.11 16.15
CA VAL A 253 -19.45 -5.52 17.31
C VAL A 253 -20.33 -5.56 18.57
N GLU A 254 -21.61 -5.24 18.45
CA GLU A 254 -22.57 -5.33 19.57
C GLU A 254 -22.74 -6.77 20.06
N GLN A 255 -22.88 -7.74 19.15
CA GLN A 255 -22.97 -9.16 19.48
C GLN A 255 -21.73 -9.72 20.18
N ALA A 256 -20.59 -9.09 19.98
CA ALA A 256 -19.32 -9.50 20.59
C ALA A 256 -19.23 -9.18 22.10
N GLN A 257 -20.18 -8.46 22.68
CA GLN A 257 -20.26 -8.18 24.14
C GLN A 257 -18.95 -7.66 24.73
N GLY A 258 -18.31 -6.71 24.04
CA GLY A 258 -17.04 -6.10 24.48
C GLY A 258 -15.76 -6.84 24.07
N ALA A 259 -15.85 -8.01 23.43
CA ALA A 259 -14.68 -8.70 22.89
C ALA A 259 -14.11 -8.01 21.62
N ILE A 260 -14.93 -7.21 20.94
CA ILE A 260 -14.51 -6.38 19.81
C ILE A 260 -14.60 -4.92 20.18
N SER A 261 -13.56 -4.15 19.88
CA SER A 261 -13.57 -2.69 19.96
C SER A 261 -13.30 -2.05 18.60
N TYR A 262 -14.04 -0.97 18.31
CA TYR A 262 -13.86 -0.19 17.09
C TYR A 262 -13.36 1.21 17.43
N SER A 263 -12.17 1.54 16.99
CA SER A 263 -11.47 2.81 17.32
C SER A 263 -11.65 3.91 16.25
N GLY A 264 -12.34 3.60 15.13
CA GLY A 264 -12.40 4.56 14.03
C GLY A 264 -11.05 4.77 13.35
N TYR A 265 -10.80 5.97 12.82
CA TYR A 265 -9.52 6.31 12.20
C TYR A 265 -8.48 6.64 13.27
N LEU A 266 -7.34 5.97 13.21
CA LEU A 266 -6.18 6.22 14.06
C LEU A 266 -5.09 7.00 13.32
N GLY A 267 -4.39 7.86 14.03
CA GLY A 267 -3.15 8.46 13.58
C GLY A 267 -1.97 7.50 13.66
N ARG A 268 -0.82 7.87 13.05
CA ARG A 268 0.35 6.96 12.96
C ARG A 268 0.82 6.47 14.35
N GLY A 269 0.91 7.34 15.35
CA GLY A 269 1.29 6.95 16.71
C GLY A 269 0.33 5.93 17.32
N GLU A 270 -0.98 6.20 17.25
CA GLU A 270 -2.02 5.31 17.75
C GLU A 270 -2.03 3.95 17.02
N VAL A 271 -1.70 3.93 15.71
CA VAL A 271 -1.53 2.68 14.94
C VAL A 271 -0.35 1.88 15.50
N MET A 272 0.78 2.53 15.81
CA MET A 272 1.94 1.85 16.39
C MET A 272 1.63 1.32 17.79
N ASP A 273 0.90 2.06 18.63
CA ASP A 273 0.47 1.62 19.96
C ASP A 273 -0.48 0.42 19.86
N LEU A 274 -1.40 0.43 18.87
CA LEU A 274 -2.28 -0.69 18.62
C LEU A 274 -1.50 -1.94 18.18
N LEU A 275 -0.57 -1.80 17.25
CA LEU A 275 0.30 -2.89 16.84
C LEU A 275 1.13 -3.41 18.02
N ALA A 276 1.75 -2.52 18.79
CA ALA A 276 2.56 -2.89 19.95
C ALA A 276 1.79 -3.69 21.01
N SER A 277 0.50 -3.39 21.17
CA SER A 277 -0.37 -4.07 22.14
C SER A 277 -1.10 -5.31 21.59
N SER A 278 -0.86 -5.71 20.34
CA SER A 278 -1.53 -6.83 19.67
C SER A 278 -0.58 -8.01 19.45
N HIS A 279 -1.09 -9.25 19.49
CA HIS A 279 -0.30 -10.43 19.15
C HIS A 279 -0.15 -10.60 17.64
N PHE A 280 -1.24 -10.35 16.88
CA PHE A 280 -1.25 -10.48 15.44
C PHE A 280 -2.03 -9.35 14.79
N LEU A 281 -1.56 -8.95 13.60
CA LEU A 281 -2.40 -8.23 12.64
C LEU A 281 -3.17 -9.22 11.78
N VAL A 282 -4.43 -8.91 11.48
CA VAL A 282 -5.26 -9.69 10.55
C VAL A 282 -5.44 -8.92 9.25
N LEU A 283 -5.18 -9.56 8.12
CA LEU A 283 -5.52 -9.07 6.78
C LEU A 283 -6.48 -10.06 6.10
N SER A 284 -7.78 -9.82 6.19
CA SER A 284 -8.86 -10.67 5.69
C SER A 284 -9.35 -10.29 4.29
N SER A 285 -8.57 -9.51 3.52
CA SER A 285 -8.97 -9.01 2.20
C SER A 285 -9.32 -10.15 1.25
N GLY A 286 -10.51 -10.06 0.63
CA GLY A 286 -11.02 -11.08 -0.28
C GLY A 286 -11.65 -12.30 0.38
N LEU A 287 -11.80 -12.36 1.70
CA LEU A 287 -12.50 -13.45 2.40
C LEU A 287 -13.99 -13.49 2.04
N GLU A 288 -14.61 -12.33 1.82
CA GLU A 288 -15.96 -12.25 1.28
C GLU A 288 -15.96 -12.30 -0.26
N LYS A 289 -16.93 -13.03 -0.84
CA LYS A 289 -17.16 -13.13 -2.30
C LYS A 289 -17.74 -11.82 -2.86
N ALA A 290 -17.10 -10.71 -2.63
CA ALA A 290 -17.43 -9.51 -3.38
C ALA A 290 -16.57 -9.49 -4.63
N GLY A 291 -17.14 -9.36 -5.80
CA GLY A 291 -16.43 -9.10 -7.04
C GLY A 291 -15.71 -7.74 -6.96
N GLY A 292 -14.77 -7.62 -6.07
CA GLY A 292 -14.12 -6.40 -5.65
C GLY A 292 -12.61 -6.55 -5.56
N MET A 293 -11.96 -5.43 -5.46
CA MET A 293 -10.51 -5.28 -5.44
C MET A 293 -9.87 -6.10 -4.33
N ARG A 294 -8.93 -6.96 -4.70
CA ARG A 294 -8.00 -7.55 -3.74
C ARG A 294 -7.05 -6.46 -3.22
N GLU A 295 -6.42 -6.74 -2.09
CA GLU A 295 -5.27 -5.96 -1.65
C GLU A 295 -4.16 -6.07 -2.69
N ASN A 296 -3.51 -4.97 -3.03
CA ASN A 296 -2.33 -5.04 -3.86
C ASN A 296 -1.14 -5.54 -3.03
N PHE A 297 -0.42 -4.62 -2.38
CA PHE A 297 0.72 -4.98 -1.54
C PHE A 297 0.32 -5.22 -0.08
N GLY A 298 -0.64 -4.42 0.46
CA GLY A 298 -1.03 -4.51 1.88
C GLY A 298 0.02 -3.91 2.82
N ASN A 299 0.30 -2.62 2.69
CA ASN A 299 1.30 -1.92 3.50
C ASN A 299 1.15 -2.16 5.01
N VAL A 300 -0.09 -2.36 5.49
CA VAL A 300 -0.36 -2.63 6.90
C VAL A 300 0.31 -3.92 7.41
N VAL A 301 0.49 -4.93 6.53
CA VAL A 301 1.23 -6.16 6.85
C VAL A 301 2.70 -5.82 7.08
N ALA A 302 3.31 -5.10 6.14
CA ALA A 302 4.70 -4.69 6.27
C ALA A 302 4.93 -3.76 7.48
N GLU A 303 3.98 -2.87 7.79
CA GLU A 303 4.01 -2.02 8.98
C GLU A 303 3.91 -2.85 10.28
N ALA A 304 3.05 -3.87 10.33
CA ALA A 304 2.95 -4.78 11.46
C ALA A 304 4.24 -5.58 11.64
N MET A 305 4.77 -6.17 10.57
CA MET A 305 6.02 -6.93 10.60
C MET A 305 7.20 -6.04 11.01
N ALA A 306 7.23 -4.78 10.57
CA ALA A 306 8.22 -3.79 11.00
C ALA A 306 8.17 -3.51 12.51
N ALA A 307 6.99 -3.58 13.11
CA ALA A 307 6.79 -3.49 14.57
C ALA A 307 7.02 -4.84 15.29
N GLY A 308 7.51 -5.86 14.60
CA GLY A 308 7.69 -7.20 15.16
C GLY A 308 6.37 -7.94 15.41
N ARG A 309 5.30 -7.61 14.69
CA ARG A 309 3.99 -8.30 14.83
C ARG A 309 3.84 -9.34 13.74
N PRO A 310 3.70 -10.62 14.10
CA PRO A 310 3.29 -11.64 13.14
C PRO A 310 1.90 -11.34 12.57
N VAL A 311 1.59 -11.92 11.41
CA VAL A 311 0.37 -11.58 10.69
C VAL A 311 -0.43 -12.82 10.30
N LEU A 312 -1.76 -12.67 10.26
CA LEU A 312 -2.70 -13.66 9.75
C LEU A 312 -3.30 -13.12 8.45
N VAL A 313 -3.02 -13.72 7.31
CA VAL A 313 -3.32 -13.17 5.99
C VAL A 313 -4.16 -14.12 5.17
N ALA A 314 -5.17 -13.61 4.48
CA ALA A 314 -5.94 -14.37 3.50
C ALA A 314 -5.08 -14.71 2.28
N ARG A 315 -5.19 -15.96 1.77
CA ARG A 315 -4.46 -16.46 0.59
C ARG A 315 -4.80 -15.70 -0.70
N GLY A 316 -3.83 -15.61 -1.58
CA GLY A 316 -3.93 -14.94 -2.88
C GLY A 316 -3.63 -13.46 -2.82
N LEU A 317 -2.81 -13.04 -1.85
CA LEU A 317 -2.25 -11.71 -1.68
C LEU A 317 -0.73 -11.75 -1.87
N ALA A 318 -0.08 -10.60 -1.87
CA ALA A 318 1.38 -10.50 -2.00
C ALA A 318 2.17 -11.20 -0.84
N TRP A 319 1.47 -11.75 0.14
CA TRP A 319 2.02 -12.28 1.38
C TRP A 319 1.83 -13.79 1.55
N ASP A 320 1.56 -14.53 0.49
CA ASP A 320 1.33 -15.99 0.54
C ASP A 320 2.57 -16.77 1.04
N HIS A 321 3.74 -16.17 0.97
CA HIS A 321 5.02 -16.73 1.44
C HIS A 321 5.28 -16.58 2.97
N LEU A 322 4.36 -15.98 3.74
CA LEU A 322 4.57 -15.69 5.17
C LEU A 322 4.90 -16.91 6.01
N GLU A 323 4.29 -18.07 5.72
CA GLU A 323 4.57 -19.30 6.46
C GLU A 323 5.98 -19.83 6.17
N SER A 324 6.47 -19.69 4.93
CA SER A 324 7.81 -20.15 4.57
C SER A 324 8.92 -19.33 5.25
N ILE A 325 8.68 -18.06 5.52
CA ILE A 325 9.61 -17.21 6.28
C ILE A 325 9.34 -17.24 7.79
N GLY A 326 8.33 -17.97 8.25
CA GLY A 326 7.96 -18.07 9.66
C GLY A 326 7.52 -16.74 10.29
N ALA A 327 6.88 -15.86 9.53
CA ALA A 327 6.45 -14.52 9.99
C ALA A 327 4.95 -14.40 10.26
N GLY A 328 4.19 -15.47 10.09
CA GLY A 328 2.75 -15.49 10.28
C GLY A 328 2.10 -16.73 9.70
N PHE A 329 0.78 -16.68 9.53
CA PHE A 329 -0.01 -17.75 8.96
C PHE A 329 -0.85 -17.25 7.79
N VAL A 330 -1.10 -18.16 6.83
CA VAL A 330 -1.94 -17.90 5.66
C VAL A 330 -3.19 -18.79 5.72
N PHE A 331 -4.38 -18.19 5.63
CA PHE A 331 -5.64 -18.92 5.61
C PHE A 331 -6.34 -18.82 4.27
N ASP A 332 -6.98 -19.91 3.86
CA ASP A 332 -7.83 -19.93 2.68
C ASP A 332 -9.18 -19.22 2.92
N ARG A 333 -9.92 -18.95 1.86
CA ARG A 333 -11.21 -18.24 1.93
C ARG A 333 -12.36 -19.11 2.43
N SER A 334 -12.08 -20.05 3.33
CA SER A 334 -13.07 -20.91 3.96
C SER A 334 -13.10 -20.68 5.47
N GLU A 335 -14.28 -20.82 6.06
CA GLU A 335 -14.43 -20.72 7.51
C GLU A 335 -13.53 -21.74 8.23
N ALA A 336 -13.45 -22.97 7.71
CA ALA A 336 -12.61 -24.04 8.26
C ALA A 336 -11.14 -23.66 8.36
N SER A 337 -10.59 -23.06 7.29
CA SER A 337 -9.19 -22.63 7.27
C SER A 337 -8.93 -21.46 8.21
N VAL A 338 -9.85 -20.49 8.31
CA VAL A 338 -9.74 -19.39 9.28
C VAL A 338 -9.76 -19.96 10.70
N CYS A 339 -10.65 -20.92 11.01
CA CYS A 339 -10.70 -21.58 12.32
C CYS A 339 -9.39 -22.33 12.64
N GLU A 340 -8.83 -23.05 11.66
CA GLU A 340 -7.56 -23.76 11.83
C GLU A 340 -6.42 -22.81 12.19
N VAL A 341 -6.24 -21.74 11.40
CA VAL A 341 -5.20 -20.74 11.62
C VAL A 341 -5.36 -20.04 12.97
N LEU A 342 -6.60 -19.69 13.34
CA LEU A 342 -6.85 -19.06 14.64
C LEU A 342 -6.52 -20.01 15.82
N ARG A 343 -6.84 -21.30 15.72
CA ARG A 343 -6.45 -22.27 16.73
C ARG A 343 -4.94 -22.47 16.83
N LYS A 344 -4.24 -22.51 15.68
CA LYS A 344 -2.76 -22.51 15.65
C LYS A 344 -2.19 -21.28 16.36
N ALA A 345 -2.72 -20.10 16.06
CA ALA A 345 -2.29 -18.86 16.70
C ALA A 345 -2.55 -18.82 18.22
N GLN A 346 -3.69 -19.38 18.67
CA GLN A 346 -4.05 -19.50 20.09
C GLN A 346 -3.17 -20.50 20.86
N SER A 347 -2.64 -21.53 20.18
CA SER A 347 -1.83 -22.58 20.81
C SER A 347 -0.33 -22.28 20.81
N LEU A 348 0.11 -21.17 20.22
CA LEU A 348 1.53 -20.82 20.21
C LEU A 348 2.09 -20.56 21.59
N GLU A 349 3.20 -21.19 21.88
CA GLU A 349 4.01 -20.88 23.05
C GLU A 349 4.71 -19.51 22.88
N TYR A 350 5.02 -18.85 24.00
CA TYR A 350 5.69 -17.55 24.03
C TYR A 350 6.93 -17.48 23.13
N TRP A 351 7.77 -18.53 23.17
CA TRP A 351 9.02 -18.57 22.40
C TRP A 351 8.79 -18.77 20.89
N GLU A 352 7.73 -19.50 20.49
CA GLU A 352 7.34 -19.67 19.09
C GLU A 352 6.88 -18.37 18.51
N TRP A 353 6.01 -17.67 19.24
CA TRP A 353 5.59 -16.34 18.86
C TRP A 353 6.78 -15.37 18.77
N GLY A 354 7.69 -15.41 19.74
CA GLY A 354 8.92 -14.60 19.75
C GLY A 354 9.79 -14.82 18.52
N ARG A 355 9.95 -16.07 18.11
CA ARG A 355 10.66 -16.42 16.87
C ARG A 355 9.94 -15.87 15.64
N MET A 356 8.62 -16.00 15.59
CA MET A 356 7.80 -15.47 14.49
C MET A 356 7.88 -13.93 14.41
N SER A 357 7.84 -13.27 15.56
CA SER A 357 8.04 -11.82 15.69
C SER A 357 9.41 -11.38 15.15
N TRP A 358 10.47 -12.08 15.52
CA TRP A 358 11.82 -11.84 15.04
C TRP A 358 11.91 -11.99 13.52
N ASN A 359 11.41 -13.09 12.98
CA ASN A 359 11.41 -13.37 11.54
C ASN A 359 10.65 -12.27 10.76
N ALA A 360 9.49 -11.84 11.26
CA ALA A 360 8.71 -10.76 10.68
C ALA A 360 9.53 -9.47 10.56
N ARG A 361 10.20 -9.08 11.64
CA ARG A 361 11.05 -7.89 11.68
C ARG A 361 12.26 -8.01 10.75
N GLN A 362 12.96 -9.15 10.80
CA GLN A 362 14.13 -9.39 9.96
C GLN A 362 13.79 -9.34 8.47
N TYR A 363 12.66 -9.93 8.08
CA TYR A 363 12.18 -9.85 6.69
C TYR A 363 12.04 -8.40 6.22
N VAL A 364 11.40 -7.54 7.01
CA VAL A 364 11.23 -6.12 6.65
C VAL A 364 12.58 -5.42 6.54
N GLU A 365 13.47 -5.61 7.50
CA GLU A 365 14.80 -4.96 7.49
C GLU A 365 15.68 -5.38 6.32
N GLN A 366 15.58 -6.62 5.91
CA GLN A 366 16.41 -7.18 4.83
C GLN A 366 15.81 -6.99 3.45
N GLN A 367 14.50 -7.23 3.30
CA GLN A 367 13.82 -7.31 2.02
C GLN A 367 13.01 -6.05 1.67
N LEU A 368 12.58 -5.27 2.69
CA LEU A 368 11.74 -4.09 2.48
C LEU A 368 12.45 -2.78 2.88
N ASP A 369 13.79 -2.79 2.95
CA ASP A 369 14.58 -1.59 3.18
C ASP A 369 14.32 -0.55 2.06
N PRO A 370 13.75 0.62 2.38
CA PRO A 370 13.35 1.59 1.38
C PRO A 370 14.54 2.18 0.61
N VAL A 371 15.74 2.18 1.20
CA VAL A 371 16.94 2.71 0.56
C VAL A 371 17.44 1.73 -0.51
N LYS A 372 17.45 0.42 -0.21
CA LYS A 372 17.81 -0.63 -1.17
C LYS A 372 16.79 -0.70 -2.33
N LEU A 373 15.49 -0.73 -1.99
CA LEU A 373 14.43 -0.79 -2.99
C LEU A 373 14.35 0.49 -3.82
N GLY A 374 14.52 1.65 -3.19
CA GLY A 374 14.59 2.93 -3.88
C GLY A 374 15.74 3.00 -4.87
N GLU A 375 16.89 2.39 -4.54
CA GLU A 375 18.03 2.31 -5.47
C GLU A 375 17.72 1.46 -6.71
N GLN A 376 16.98 0.35 -6.57
CA GLN A 376 16.56 -0.45 -7.73
C GLN A 376 15.69 0.37 -8.70
N VAL A 377 14.74 1.14 -8.17
CA VAL A 377 13.92 2.05 -8.99
C VAL A 377 14.79 3.16 -9.62
N TRP A 378 15.74 3.71 -8.87
CA TRP A 378 16.64 4.76 -9.33
C TRP A 378 17.53 4.32 -10.49
N GLN A 379 18.06 3.10 -10.46
CA GLN A 379 18.92 2.57 -11.51
C GLN A 379 18.20 2.52 -12.86
N VAL A 380 16.91 2.15 -12.87
CA VAL A 380 16.10 2.16 -14.10
C VAL A 380 15.85 3.59 -14.60
N LEU A 381 15.61 4.53 -13.68
CA LEU A 381 15.42 5.94 -14.04
C LEU A 381 16.71 6.58 -14.60
N LYS A 382 17.88 6.18 -14.09
CA LYS A 382 19.18 6.72 -14.49
C LYS A 382 19.61 6.24 -15.87
N SER A 383 19.25 5.02 -16.25
CA SER A 383 19.73 4.35 -17.47
C SER A 383 18.54 3.94 -18.34
N PRO A 384 17.85 4.92 -18.98
CA PRO A 384 16.64 4.66 -19.76
C PRO A 384 16.86 3.72 -20.96
N ASP A 385 18.10 3.60 -21.44
CA ASP A 385 18.47 2.80 -22.63
C ASP A 385 18.92 1.37 -22.29
N GLN A 386 19.06 1.01 -20.99
CA GLN A 386 19.47 -0.34 -20.60
C GLN A 386 18.31 -1.33 -20.71
N THR A 387 18.52 -2.40 -21.47
CA THR A 387 17.53 -3.48 -21.68
C THR A 387 17.35 -4.39 -20.47
N ASN A 388 18.31 -4.43 -19.52
CA ASN A 388 18.25 -5.31 -18.34
C ASN A 388 17.65 -4.58 -17.14
N LEU A 389 16.42 -4.97 -16.77
CA LEU A 389 15.83 -4.62 -15.47
C LEU A 389 16.49 -5.43 -14.36
N PRO A 390 16.63 -4.89 -13.12
CA PRO A 390 16.97 -5.70 -11.97
C PRO A 390 16.03 -6.91 -11.90
N GLN A 391 16.59 -8.11 -11.71
CA GLN A 391 15.77 -9.30 -11.47
C GLN A 391 14.99 -9.12 -10.17
N PRO A 392 13.75 -9.64 -10.06
CA PRO A 392 13.04 -9.69 -8.81
C PRO A 392 13.91 -10.39 -7.77
N LEU A 393 13.79 -9.96 -6.51
CA LEU A 393 14.44 -10.61 -5.39
C LEU A 393 14.09 -12.10 -5.47
N ALA A 394 15.11 -12.96 -5.57
CA ALA A 394 14.91 -14.40 -5.70
C ALA A 394 14.04 -14.88 -4.52
N GLU A 395 12.96 -15.59 -4.84
CA GLU A 395 12.20 -16.36 -3.85
C GLU A 395 13.15 -17.27 -3.12
N GLY A 396 13.34 -17.00 -1.81
CA GLY A 396 13.94 -17.95 -0.88
C GLY A 396 15.23 -18.62 -1.33
N SER A 397 16.39 -17.93 -1.30
CA SER A 397 17.64 -18.63 -1.04
C SER A 397 17.56 -19.14 0.41
N SER A 398 17.29 -20.44 0.53
CA SER A 398 17.41 -21.20 1.78
C SER A 398 18.75 -20.89 2.47
N LEU A 399 18.67 -20.37 3.67
CA LEU A 399 19.66 -20.48 4.72
C LEU A 399 19.03 -21.22 5.88
#